data_32bf68d9ba01a131f333e19e4512f1c5
#
_entry.id   32bf68d9ba01a131f333e19e4512f1c5
#
_cell.length_a   1.000
_cell.length_b   1.000
_cell.length_c   1.000
_cell.angle_alpha   90.00
_cell.angle_beta   90.00
_cell.angle_gamma   90.00
#
_symmetry.space_group_name_H-M   'P 1'
#
loop_
_entity.id
_entity.type
_entity.pdbx_description
1 polymer ?
#
loop_
_entity_poly.entity_id
_entity_poly.type
_entity_poly.pdbx_seq_one_letter_code
_entity_poly.pdbx_strand_id
1 'polypeptide(L)'
;MVANGKNCIWGTIMRQYLEVLTDIYYAGEFRPDRTGTGTFSLFAPREMMFDFYDGFPIVTTKRIAWKTLVWELLWFLNGNNDNKWLRDRGVSIWNEWEPKHTSLLGPIYGVQWRNWNGRDQIKDLLRGITTNPFGRRHIVSAWNVDQIPDMALPPCHVMFQIYCDNNNGISMKLTQRSGDMFLGVPFNISSYALLLAIIAQLVGKRPHRLTVSLGDAHIYKNHLQQVRQQMMRQPKKLPTLVMP
;
A
#
# COMPACT_ATOMS: atom_id res chain seq x y z
N MET A 1 -15.31 -5.29 -36.18
CA MET A 1 -14.78 -3.93 -36.19
C MET A 1 -14.31 -3.62 -34.79
N VAL A 2 -12.98 -3.66 -34.58
CA VAL A 2 -12.36 -3.36 -33.27
C VAL A 2 -12.00 -1.87 -33.31
N ALA A 3 -12.64 -1.09 -32.46
CA ALA A 3 -12.35 0.34 -32.33
C ALA A 3 -10.98 0.53 -31.67
N ASN A 4 -9.99 0.92 -32.47
CA ASN A 4 -8.73 1.45 -32.00
C ASN A 4 -8.97 2.87 -31.43
N GLY A 5 -9.14 2.97 -30.13
CA GLY A 5 -9.23 4.25 -29.41
C GLY A 5 -8.13 4.34 -28.35
N LYS A 6 -6.85 4.38 -28.80
CA LYS A 6 -5.73 4.72 -27.92
C LYS A 6 -5.64 6.25 -27.79
N ASN A 7 -6.50 6.87 -27.03
CA ASN A 7 -6.22 8.15 -26.42
C ASN A 7 -5.64 7.90 -25.03
N CYS A 8 -4.35 7.58 -24.97
CA CYS A 8 -3.57 7.62 -23.73
C CYS A 8 -3.48 9.09 -23.27
N ILE A 9 -4.42 9.52 -22.48
CA ILE A 9 -4.35 10.79 -21.79
C ILE A 9 -3.38 10.58 -20.61
N TRP A 10 -2.12 10.94 -20.83
CA TRP A 10 -1.10 11.02 -19.79
C TRP A 10 -1.64 11.84 -18.61
N GLY A 11 -1.86 11.27 -17.48
CA GLY A 11 -2.44 11.91 -16.29
C GLY A 11 -3.68 11.23 -15.72
N THR A 12 -4.25 10.25 -16.41
CA THR A 12 -5.48 9.57 -15.98
C THR A 12 -5.24 8.69 -14.74
N ILE A 13 -4.04 8.14 -14.55
CA ILE A 13 -3.76 7.09 -13.56
C ILE A 13 -3.78 7.62 -12.13
N MET A 14 -3.08 8.71 -11.84
CA MET A 14 -3.12 9.31 -10.50
C MET A 14 -4.40 10.12 -10.26
N ARG A 15 -5.24 10.31 -11.26
CA ARG A 15 -6.58 10.90 -11.09
C ARG A 15 -7.46 10.08 -10.17
N GLN A 16 -7.40 8.75 -10.25
CA GLN A 16 -8.20 7.87 -9.37
C GLN A 16 -7.94 8.18 -7.89
N TYR A 17 -6.67 8.38 -7.51
CA TYR A 17 -6.32 8.79 -6.15
C TYR A 17 -6.90 10.19 -5.82
N LEU A 18 -6.75 11.16 -6.73
CA LEU A 18 -7.29 12.51 -6.53
C LEU A 18 -8.83 12.54 -6.50
N GLU A 19 -9.48 11.67 -7.28
CA GLU A 19 -10.95 11.54 -7.26
C GLU A 19 -11.44 11.04 -5.92
N VAL A 20 -10.85 9.97 -5.37
CA VAL A 20 -11.20 9.49 -4.01
C VAL A 20 -10.90 10.55 -2.96
N LEU A 21 -9.75 11.23 -3.06
CA LEU A 21 -9.40 12.33 -2.15
C LEU A 21 -10.43 13.47 -2.21
N THR A 22 -10.91 13.79 -3.41
CA THR A 22 -11.94 14.82 -3.67
C THR A 22 -13.30 14.39 -3.13
N ASP A 23 -13.70 13.13 -3.36
CA ASP A 23 -14.94 12.59 -2.86
C ASP A 23 -15.01 12.70 -1.31
N ILE A 24 -13.92 12.36 -0.62
CA ILE A 24 -13.85 12.48 0.84
C ILE A 24 -13.86 13.94 1.29
N TYR A 25 -13.13 14.82 0.57
CA TYR A 25 -13.07 16.25 0.93
C TYR A 25 -14.43 16.93 0.90
N TYR A 26 -15.29 16.59 -0.09
CA TYR A 26 -16.59 17.25 -0.29
C TYR A 26 -17.77 16.48 0.32
N ALA A 27 -17.69 15.16 0.40
CA ALA A 27 -18.81 14.30 0.82
C ALA A 27 -18.49 13.42 2.05
N GLY A 28 -17.28 13.52 2.59
CA GLY A 28 -16.89 12.75 3.79
C GLY A 28 -17.66 13.19 5.02
N GLU A 29 -18.11 12.24 5.83
CA GLU A 29 -18.73 12.48 7.12
C GLU A 29 -17.66 12.76 8.18
N PHE A 30 -17.91 13.77 9.02
CA PHE A 30 -17.04 14.05 10.17
C PHE A 30 -17.18 12.96 11.23
N ARG A 31 -16.05 12.40 11.65
CA ARG A 31 -15.98 11.36 12.69
C ARG A 31 -14.90 11.72 13.71
N PRO A 32 -15.17 11.56 15.01
CA PRO A 32 -14.12 11.61 16.02
C PRO A 32 -13.16 10.43 15.81
N ASP A 33 -11.90 10.61 16.19
CA ASP A 33 -10.89 9.57 16.15
C ASP A 33 -10.10 9.49 17.47
N ARG A 34 -9.30 8.44 17.66
CA ARG A 34 -8.54 8.22 18.90
C ARG A 34 -7.48 9.31 19.18
N THR A 35 -7.07 10.08 18.16
CA THR A 35 -6.08 11.17 18.34
C THR A 35 -6.72 12.46 18.82
N GLY A 36 -8.05 12.56 18.80
CA GLY A 36 -8.79 13.78 19.11
C GLY A 36 -8.78 14.83 18.00
N THR A 37 -8.11 14.57 16.86
CA THR A 37 -8.04 15.50 15.72
C THR A 37 -9.37 15.56 14.97
N GLY A 38 -10.01 14.40 14.82
CA GLY A 38 -11.17 14.19 13.97
C GLY A 38 -10.81 13.99 12.50
N THR A 39 -11.64 13.24 11.79
CA THR A 39 -11.47 12.89 10.39
C THR A 39 -12.74 13.17 9.60
N PHE A 40 -12.59 13.41 8.29
CA PHE A 40 -13.67 13.30 7.30
C PHE A 40 -13.48 11.98 6.57
N SER A 41 -14.50 11.13 6.51
CA SER A 41 -14.35 9.77 6.02
C SER A 41 -15.48 9.33 5.10
N LEU A 42 -15.13 8.45 4.15
CA LEU A 42 -16.06 7.66 3.35
C LEU A 42 -15.76 6.18 3.57
N PHE A 43 -16.80 5.38 3.75
CA PHE A 43 -16.67 3.93 3.85
C PHE A 43 -16.75 3.28 2.46
N ALA A 44 -15.78 2.40 2.15
CA ALA A 44 -15.72 1.65 0.91
C ALA A 44 -15.85 2.54 -0.35
N PRO A 45 -14.96 3.54 -0.54
CA PRO A 45 -14.95 4.32 -1.77
C PRO A 45 -14.61 3.42 -2.97
N ARG A 46 -14.70 4.00 -4.19
CA ARG A 46 -14.28 3.26 -5.41
C ARG A 46 -12.88 2.69 -5.28
N GLU A 47 -12.63 1.50 -5.82
CA GLU A 47 -11.28 0.93 -5.91
C GLU A 47 -10.40 1.76 -6.85
N MET A 48 -9.12 1.87 -6.51
CA MET A 48 -8.12 2.51 -7.34
C MET A 48 -7.28 1.45 -8.05
N MET A 49 -7.17 1.52 -9.38
CA MET A 49 -6.42 0.57 -10.21
C MET A 49 -5.29 1.27 -10.95
N PHE A 50 -4.07 0.76 -10.80
CA PHE A 50 -2.85 1.33 -11.35
C PHE A 50 -2.16 0.32 -12.26
N ASP A 51 -2.14 0.58 -13.56
CA ASP A 51 -1.46 -0.28 -14.53
C ASP A 51 0.03 0.09 -14.64
N PHE A 52 0.91 -0.89 -14.56
CA PHE A 52 2.37 -0.70 -14.71
C PHE A 52 2.78 -0.35 -16.14
N TYR A 53 1.91 -0.57 -17.12
CA TYR A 53 2.13 -0.12 -18.49
C TYR A 53 2.29 1.41 -18.57
N ASP A 54 1.61 2.13 -17.72
CA ASP A 54 1.62 3.59 -17.68
C ASP A 54 2.81 4.17 -16.88
N GLY A 55 3.58 3.30 -16.26
CA GLY A 55 4.73 3.63 -15.42
C GLY A 55 4.58 3.09 -13.99
N PHE A 56 5.56 3.37 -13.15
CA PHE A 56 5.54 2.92 -11.75
C PHE A 56 4.51 3.71 -10.94
N PRO A 57 3.55 3.04 -10.26
CA PRO A 57 2.51 3.70 -9.48
C PRO A 57 3.07 4.49 -8.29
N ILE A 58 3.14 5.80 -8.44
CA ILE A 58 3.55 6.75 -7.38
C ILE A 58 2.75 8.03 -7.51
N VAL A 59 2.25 8.56 -6.39
CA VAL A 59 1.53 9.82 -6.36
C VAL A 59 2.49 10.96 -6.70
N THR A 60 2.25 11.66 -7.81
CA THR A 60 3.14 12.73 -8.34
C THR A 60 2.70 14.13 -7.92
N THR A 61 1.55 14.27 -7.27
CA THR A 61 1.02 15.56 -6.81
C THR A 61 1.53 15.97 -5.43
N LYS A 62 2.30 15.08 -4.79
CA LYS A 62 3.07 15.39 -3.58
C LYS A 62 4.39 14.61 -3.58
N ARG A 63 5.34 15.06 -2.76
CA ARG A 63 6.61 14.33 -2.59
C ARG A 63 6.38 13.08 -1.76
N ILE A 64 6.84 11.94 -2.25
CA ILE A 64 6.91 10.66 -1.53
C ILE A 64 8.36 10.46 -1.03
N ALA A 65 8.52 10.11 0.23
CA ALA A 65 9.82 9.83 0.85
C ALA A 65 10.31 8.43 0.41
N TRP A 66 10.86 8.33 -0.81
CA TRP A 66 11.24 7.07 -1.44
C TRP A 66 12.17 6.20 -0.57
N LYS A 67 13.21 6.81 -0.01
CA LYS A 67 14.14 6.09 0.88
C LYS A 67 13.41 5.45 2.06
N THR A 68 12.52 6.20 2.71
CA THR A 68 11.70 5.71 3.84
C THR A 68 10.84 4.52 3.42
N LEU A 69 10.16 4.64 2.27
CA LEU A 69 9.31 3.58 1.69
C LEU A 69 10.10 2.28 1.46
N VAL A 70 11.27 2.39 0.84
CA VAL A 70 12.10 1.22 0.55
C VAL A 70 12.57 0.54 1.83
N TRP A 71 13.06 1.31 2.82
CA TRP A 71 13.50 0.74 4.08
C TRP A 71 12.37 0.10 4.88
N GLU A 72 11.19 0.70 4.92
CA GLU A 72 10.04 0.09 5.57
C GLU A 72 9.64 -1.24 4.90
N LEU A 73 9.55 -1.28 3.56
CA LEU A 73 9.23 -2.50 2.84
C LEU A 73 10.27 -3.60 3.08
N LEU A 74 11.56 -3.27 3.05
CA LEU A 74 12.62 -4.21 3.36
C LEU A 74 12.55 -4.70 4.81
N TRP A 75 12.18 -3.84 5.74
CA TRP A 75 11.97 -4.20 7.13
C TRP A 75 10.83 -5.21 7.30
N PHE A 76 9.70 -5.02 6.61
CA PHE A 76 8.62 -6.02 6.56
C PHE A 76 9.08 -7.34 5.94
N LEU A 77 9.76 -7.28 4.79
CA LEU A 77 10.26 -8.48 4.09
C LEU A 77 11.29 -9.27 4.87
N ASN A 78 12.02 -8.63 5.79
CA ASN A 78 12.92 -9.30 6.71
C ASN A 78 12.23 -9.89 7.95
N GLY A 79 10.92 -9.74 8.10
CA GLY A 79 10.19 -10.20 9.28
C GLY A 79 10.56 -9.45 10.55
N ASN A 80 11.13 -8.26 10.42
CA ASN A 80 11.63 -7.49 11.53
C ASN A 80 10.51 -6.62 12.14
N ASN A 81 10.53 -6.44 13.46
CA ASN A 81 9.61 -5.60 14.22
C ASN A 81 10.34 -4.62 15.16
N ASP A 82 11.67 -4.56 15.08
CA ASP A 82 12.49 -3.64 15.87
C ASP A 82 12.59 -2.28 15.15
N ASN A 83 11.94 -1.24 15.70
CA ASN A 83 11.97 0.11 15.15
C ASN A 83 13.38 0.73 15.19
N LYS A 84 14.28 0.27 16.08
CA LYS A 84 15.67 0.71 16.09
C LYS A 84 16.36 0.48 14.73
N TRP A 85 16.05 -0.63 14.06
CA TRP A 85 16.57 -0.95 12.73
C TRP A 85 16.19 0.12 11.69
N LEU A 86 14.97 0.68 11.77
CA LEU A 86 14.50 1.78 10.92
C LEU A 86 15.18 3.11 11.30
N ARG A 87 15.25 3.44 12.59
CA ARG A 87 15.89 4.67 13.07
C ARG A 87 17.36 4.77 12.67
N ASP A 88 18.11 3.67 12.76
CA ASP A 88 19.52 3.59 12.35
C ASP A 88 19.71 3.89 10.84
N ARG A 89 18.60 3.83 10.05
CA ARG A 89 18.55 4.17 8.61
C ARG A 89 17.92 5.52 8.31
N GLY A 90 17.63 6.30 9.36
CA GLY A 90 17.03 7.63 9.26
C GLY A 90 15.51 7.59 8.92
N VAL A 91 14.85 6.51 9.28
CA VAL A 91 13.39 6.33 9.12
C VAL A 91 12.72 6.46 10.48
N SER A 92 11.78 7.40 10.61
CA SER A 92 11.14 7.77 11.89
C SER A 92 9.62 7.57 11.92
N ILE A 93 9.03 7.03 10.85
CA ILE A 93 7.56 6.94 10.69
C ILE A 93 6.88 6.00 11.71
N TRP A 94 7.64 5.18 12.40
CA TRP A 94 7.14 4.26 13.44
C TRP A 94 7.45 4.72 14.86
N ASN A 95 8.13 5.86 15.06
CA ASN A 95 8.58 6.32 16.39
C ASN A 95 7.42 6.59 17.36
N GLU A 96 6.28 7.06 16.86
CA GLU A 96 5.09 7.35 17.69
C GLU A 96 4.41 6.09 18.25
N TRP A 97 4.69 4.94 17.63
CA TRP A 97 4.14 3.63 18.03
C TRP A 97 5.08 2.84 18.94
N GLU A 98 6.28 3.35 19.16
CA GLU A 98 7.29 2.67 19.96
C GLU A 98 6.91 2.67 21.44
N PRO A 99 6.81 1.49 22.09
CA PRO A 99 6.56 1.40 23.52
C PRO A 99 7.69 2.05 24.33
N LYS A 100 7.39 2.59 25.52
CA LYS A 100 8.33 3.37 26.35
C LYS A 100 9.64 2.65 26.71
N HIS A 101 9.64 1.33 26.76
CA HIS A 101 10.76 0.54 27.31
C HIS A 101 11.37 -0.43 26.29
N THR A 102 10.92 -0.42 25.05
CA THR A 102 11.43 -1.32 24.01
C THR A 102 11.23 -0.72 22.62
N SER A 103 12.13 -1.00 21.70
CA SER A 103 11.96 -0.66 20.28
C SER A 103 11.14 -1.70 19.49
N LEU A 104 10.70 -2.77 20.16
CA LEU A 104 9.92 -3.84 19.52
C LEU A 104 8.45 -3.45 19.43
N LEU A 105 7.90 -3.51 18.22
CA LEU A 105 6.52 -3.11 17.92
C LEU A 105 5.50 -4.29 17.97
N GLY A 106 5.94 -5.42 18.49
CA GLY A 106 5.12 -6.63 18.53
C GLY A 106 5.01 -7.34 17.17
N PRO A 107 4.09 -8.30 17.03
CA PRO A 107 3.98 -9.16 15.84
C PRO A 107 3.24 -8.46 14.68
N ILE A 108 3.72 -7.27 14.27
CA ILE A 108 3.14 -6.48 13.18
C ILE A 108 3.48 -7.06 11.79
N TYR A 109 3.10 -6.37 10.70
CA TYR A 109 3.19 -6.77 9.29
C TYR A 109 4.30 -7.77 8.92
N GLY A 110 5.57 -7.42 9.17
CA GLY A 110 6.71 -8.24 8.77
C GLY A 110 6.73 -9.59 9.49
N VAL A 111 6.42 -9.60 10.79
CA VAL A 111 6.33 -10.84 11.57
C VAL A 111 5.22 -11.73 11.00
N GLN A 112 4.03 -11.18 10.74
CA GLN A 112 2.93 -11.96 10.16
C GLN A 112 3.28 -12.51 8.78
N TRP A 113 3.95 -11.73 7.94
CA TRP A 113 4.32 -12.16 6.59
C TRP A 113 5.36 -13.27 6.58
N ARG A 114 6.33 -13.23 7.52
CA ARG A 114 7.51 -14.10 7.51
C ARG A 114 7.48 -15.21 8.56
N ASN A 115 6.63 -15.08 9.58
CA ASN A 115 6.54 -16.04 10.68
C ASN A 115 5.14 -16.10 11.32
N TRP A 116 4.11 -16.37 10.54
CA TRP A 116 2.79 -16.64 11.10
C TRP A 116 2.76 -18.01 11.77
N ASN A 117 2.99 -18.06 13.09
CA ASN A 117 3.06 -19.31 13.86
C ASN A 117 4.00 -20.35 13.19
N GLY A 118 5.19 -19.95 12.79
CA GLY A 118 6.18 -20.79 12.13
C GLY A 118 6.03 -20.89 10.61
N ARG A 119 5.03 -20.24 10.01
CA ARG A 119 4.79 -20.25 8.55
C ARG A 119 5.24 -18.95 7.90
N ASP A 120 6.11 -19.06 6.91
CA ASP A 120 6.54 -17.96 6.06
C ASP A 120 5.58 -17.80 4.86
N GLN A 121 4.63 -16.87 4.96
CA GLN A 121 3.63 -16.62 3.93
C GLN A 121 4.24 -16.12 2.61
N ILE A 122 5.32 -15.32 2.67
CA ILE A 122 5.99 -14.82 1.45
C ILE A 122 6.67 -15.96 0.71
N LYS A 123 7.37 -16.86 1.42
CA LYS A 123 7.97 -18.05 0.81
C LYS A 123 6.92 -18.97 0.18
N ASP A 124 5.80 -19.19 0.90
CA ASP A 124 4.69 -20.01 0.38
C ASP A 124 4.02 -19.35 -0.83
N LEU A 125 3.87 -18.02 -0.84
CA LEU A 125 3.36 -17.25 -1.98
C LEU A 125 4.24 -17.44 -3.22
N LEU A 126 5.55 -17.21 -3.10
CA LEU A 126 6.49 -17.34 -4.23
C LEU A 126 6.49 -18.77 -4.80
N ARG A 127 6.53 -19.78 -3.92
CA ARG A 127 6.41 -21.19 -4.32
C ARG A 127 5.08 -21.45 -5.02
N GLY A 128 3.96 -20.96 -4.46
CA GLY A 128 2.63 -21.13 -5.05
C GLY A 128 2.50 -20.52 -6.43
N ILE A 129 3.01 -19.30 -6.65
CA ILE A 129 3.00 -18.64 -7.97
C ILE A 129 3.83 -19.45 -8.98
N THR A 130 4.97 -20.01 -8.56
CA THR A 130 5.86 -20.78 -9.45
C THR A 130 5.27 -22.14 -9.82
N THR A 131 4.67 -22.85 -8.85
CA THR A 131 4.19 -24.23 -9.05
C THR A 131 2.75 -24.33 -9.55
N ASN A 132 1.91 -23.35 -9.23
CA ASN A 132 0.50 -23.29 -9.63
C ASN A 132 0.07 -21.82 -9.84
N PRO A 133 0.53 -21.17 -10.92
CA PRO A 133 0.30 -19.74 -11.16
C PRO A 133 -1.19 -19.34 -11.20
N PHE A 134 -2.05 -20.24 -11.67
CA PHE A 134 -3.50 -20.00 -11.74
C PHE A 134 -4.25 -20.34 -10.44
N GLY A 135 -3.54 -20.64 -9.37
CA GLY A 135 -4.11 -20.84 -8.04
C GLY A 135 -4.86 -19.60 -7.55
N ARG A 136 -5.94 -19.81 -6.81
CA ARG A 136 -6.79 -18.74 -6.26
C ARG A 136 -6.50 -18.44 -4.80
N ARG A 137 -5.40 -19.01 -4.25
CA ARG A 137 -5.01 -18.92 -2.83
C ARG A 137 -3.68 -18.22 -2.62
N HIS A 138 -3.24 -17.41 -3.59
CA HIS A 138 -2.05 -16.57 -3.49
C HIS A 138 -2.36 -15.35 -2.64
N ILE A 139 -2.48 -15.54 -1.33
CA ILE A 139 -2.87 -14.53 -0.35
C ILE A 139 -1.80 -14.45 0.73
N VAL A 140 -1.50 -13.22 1.18
CA VAL A 140 -0.70 -12.93 2.37
C VAL A 140 -1.53 -12.04 3.27
N SER A 141 -1.74 -12.47 4.53
CA SER A 141 -2.51 -11.74 5.54
C SER A 141 -1.59 -11.20 6.64
N ALA A 142 -1.86 -9.99 7.09
CA ALA A 142 -1.25 -9.42 8.29
C ALA A 142 -2.22 -9.40 9.48
N TRP A 143 -3.51 -9.69 9.25
CA TRP A 143 -4.55 -9.66 10.27
C TRP A 143 -4.64 -10.99 11.02
N ASN A 144 -3.88 -11.12 12.09
CA ASN A 144 -3.88 -12.29 12.98
C ASN A 144 -4.68 -11.95 14.24
N VAL A 145 -5.91 -12.43 14.30
CA VAL A 145 -6.88 -12.10 15.37
C VAL A 145 -6.31 -12.38 16.76
N ASP A 146 -5.59 -13.50 16.92
CA ASP A 146 -5.03 -13.90 18.23
C ASP A 146 -3.91 -12.97 18.70
N GLN A 147 -3.20 -12.30 17.78
CA GLN A 147 -2.03 -11.47 18.10
C GLN A 147 -2.28 -9.95 17.97
N ILE A 148 -3.47 -9.54 17.57
CA ILE A 148 -3.84 -8.11 17.49
C ILE A 148 -3.58 -7.35 18.80
N PRO A 149 -3.90 -7.90 20.00
CA PRO A 149 -3.66 -7.20 21.26
C PRO A 149 -2.17 -6.95 21.57
N ASP A 150 -1.26 -7.73 20.97
CA ASP A 150 0.18 -7.63 21.18
C ASP A 150 0.88 -6.69 20.19
N MET A 151 0.13 -6.12 19.23
CA MET A 151 0.66 -5.23 18.21
C MET A 151 0.64 -3.79 18.68
N ALA A 152 1.75 -3.06 18.56
CA ALA A 152 1.79 -1.62 18.81
C ALA A 152 0.80 -0.84 17.92
N LEU A 153 0.56 -1.34 16.69
CA LEU A 153 -0.45 -0.83 15.78
C LEU A 153 -1.07 -2.00 14.99
N PRO A 154 -2.39 -2.27 15.17
CA PRO A 154 -3.11 -3.24 14.34
C PRO A 154 -3.03 -2.90 12.84
N PRO A 155 -2.78 -3.89 11.96
CA PRO A 155 -2.52 -3.65 10.54
C PRO A 155 -3.65 -2.90 9.84
N CYS A 156 -3.32 -1.78 9.19
CA CYS A 156 -4.21 -1.11 8.24
C CYS A 156 -4.29 -1.88 6.93
N HIS A 157 -3.17 -2.37 6.44
CA HIS A 157 -3.06 -3.26 5.27
C HIS A 157 -3.35 -4.69 5.74
N VAL A 158 -4.60 -5.11 5.61
CA VAL A 158 -5.09 -6.39 6.15
C VAL A 158 -4.51 -7.56 5.39
N MET A 159 -4.55 -7.51 4.06
CA MET A 159 -4.06 -8.57 3.18
C MET A 159 -3.78 -8.05 1.78
N PHE A 160 -2.99 -8.83 1.05
CA PHE A 160 -2.93 -8.71 -0.40
C PHE A 160 -3.07 -10.07 -1.07
N GLN A 161 -3.59 -10.06 -2.30
CA GLN A 161 -3.79 -11.23 -3.14
C GLN A 161 -3.12 -11.03 -4.49
N ILE A 162 -2.48 -12.09 -5.00
CA ILE A 162 -1.85 -12.12 -6.32
C ILE A 162 -2.72 -12.90 -7.30
N TYR A 163 -2.79 -12.39 -8.53
CA TYR A 163 -3.42 -13.03 -9.69
C TYR A 163 -2.40 -13.09 -10.83
N CYS A 164 -2.24 -14.26 -11.44
CA CYS A 164 -1.42 -14.44 -12.65
C CYS A 164 -2.33 -14.55 -13.88
N ASP A 165 -2.01 -13.79 -14.93
CA ASP A 165 -2.70 -13.86 -16.21
C ASP A 165 -2.02 -14.83 -17.21
N ASN A 166 -2.66 -15.06 -18.36
CA ASN A 166 -2.14 -15.94 -19.41
C ASN A 166 -0.98 -15.32 -20.22
N ASN A 167 -0.67 -14.03 -20.01
CA ASN A 167 0.33 -13.27 -20.75
C ASN A 167 1.59 -13.00 -19.92
N ASN A 168 1.89 -13.87 -18.95
CA ASN A 168 3.01 -13.75 -18.03
C ASN A 168 2.97 -12.49 -17.14
N GLY A 169 1.80 -11.89 -16.96
CA GLY A 169 1.57 -10.78 -16.05
C GLY A 169 1.14 -11.23 -14.68
N ILE A 170 1.51 -10.45 -13.64
CA ILE A 170 0.94 -10.60 -12.31
C ILE A 170 0.31 -9.29 -11.83
N SER A 171 -0.84 -9.41 -11.20
CA SER A 171 -1.58 -8.31 -10.58
C SER A 171 -1.72 -8.54 -9.09
N MET A 172 -1.84 -7.46 -8.35
CA MET A 172 -2.04 -7.50 -6.90
C MET A 172 -3.30 -6.71 -6.54
N LYS A 173 -4.12 -7.26 -5.65
CA LYS A 173 -5.16 -6.53 -4.92
C LYS A 173 -4.74 -6.36 -3.48
N LEU A 174 -4.58 -5.10 -3.05
CA LEU A 174 -4.35 -4.71 -1.67
C LEU A 174 -5.69 -4.38 -1.01
N THR A 175 -5.96 -4.95 0.15
CA THR A 175 -7.11 -4.61 0.99
C THR A 175 -6.66 -3.92 2.27
N GLN A 176 -7.09 -2.68 2.46
CA GLN A 176 -6.87 -1.90 3.68
C GLN A 176 -8.18 -1.67 4.40
N ARG A 177 -8.23 -1.94 5.73
CA ARG A 177 -9.40 -1.64 6.56
C ARG A 177 -9.56 -0.14 6.82
N SER A 178 -8.44 0.59 6.78
CA SER A 178 -8.35 2.02 7.10
C SER A 178 -7.23 2.65 6.29
N GLY A 179 -7.46 3.87 5.78
CA GLY A 179 -6.49 4.59 4.96
C GLY A 179 -6.55 6.10 5.16
N ASP A 180 -5.47 6.68 5.75
CA ASP A 180 -5.23 8.12 5.68
C ASP A 180 -4.88 8.49 4.25
N MET A 181 -5.81 9.15 3.57
CA MET A 181 -5.67 9.49 2.15
C MET A 181 -4.60 10.55 1.89
N PHE A 182 -4.23 11.35 2.89
CA PHE A 182 -3.21 12.37 2.69
C PHE A 182 -1.80 11.86 2.96
N LEU A 183 -1.54 11.15 4.06
CA LEU A 183 -0.20 10.68 4.43
C LEU A 183 0.04 9.22 4.04
N GLY A 184 -0.85 8.32 4.47
CA GLY A 184 -0.64 6.88 4.38
C GLY A 184 -0.86 6.31 2.98
N VAL A 185 -2.03 6.51 2.38
CA VAL A 185 -2.41 5.85 1.11
C VAL A 185 -1.45 6.15 -0.05
N PRO A 186 -0.95 7.40 -0.25
CA PRO A 186 0.08 7.67 -1.27
C PRO A 186 1.35 6.83 -1.09
N PHE A 187 1.74 6.61 0.14
CA PHE A 187 2.89 5.82 0.52
C PHE A 187 2.62 4.33 0.27
N ASN A 188 1.44 3.85 0.69
CA ASN A 188 1.03 2.46 0.52
C ASN A 188 0.90 2.04 -0.95
N ILE A 189 0.34 2.88 -1.82
CA ILE A 189 0.28 2.65 -3.27
C ILE A 189 1.68 2.32 -3.80
N SER A 190 2.67 3.17 -3.51
CA SER A 190 4.03 2.99 -4.03
C SER A 190 4.76 1.81 -3.38
N SER A 191 4.53 1.55 -2.09
CA SER A 191 5.13 0.43 -1.36
C SER A 191 4.64 -0.91 -1.92
N TYR A 192 3.33 -1.06 -2.13
CA TYR A 192 2.77 -2.29 -2.69
C TYR A 192 3.03 -2.44 -4.20
N ALA A 193 3.17 -1.32 -4.93
CA ALA A 193 3.67 -1.37 -6.31
C ALA A 193 5.11 -1.90 -6.37
N LEU A 194 5.99 -1.46 -5.46
CA LEU A 194 7.35 -1.97 -5.34
C LEU A 194 7.37 -3.44 -4.94
N LEU A 195 6.54 -3.84 -3.97
CA LEU A 195 6.39 -5.24 -3.56
C LEU A 195 5.96 -6.12 -4.74
N LEU A 196 4.96 -5.68 -5.53
CA LEU A 196 4.51 -6.41 -6.72
C LEU A 196 5.63 -6.54 -7.76
N ALA A 197 6.40 -5.48 -7.99
CA ALA A 197 7.54 -5.53 -8.92
C ALA A 197 8.64 -6.50 -8.45
N ILE A 198 8.97 -6.51 -7.15
CA ILE A 198 9.92 -7.47 -6.56
C ILE A 198 9.41 -8.91 -6.71
N ILE A 199 8.17 -9.19 -6.35
CA ILE A 199 7.57 -10.52 -6.51
C ILE A 199 7.62 -10.95 -7.98
N ALA A 200 7.23 -10.06 -8.91
CA ALA A 200 7.26 -10.34 -10.35
C ALA A 200 8.65 -10.76 -10.83
N GLN A 201 9.69 -10.01 -10.45
CA GLN A 201 11.08 -10.31 -10.80
C GLN A 201 11.52 -11.67 -10.23
N LEU A 202 11.22 -11.95 -8.96
CA LEU A 202 11.62 -13.20 -8.31
C LEU A 202 10.97 -14.46 -8.93
N VAL A 203 9.78 -14.32 -9.52
CA VAL A 203 9.04 -15.44 -10.13
C VAL A 203 9.11 -15.43 -11.67
N GLY A 204 9.94 -14.56 -12.28
CA GLY A 204 10.13 -14.47 -13.74
C GLY A 204 8.89 -13.98 -14.49
N LYS A 205 8.07 -13.11 -13.87
CA LYS A 205 6.85 -12.53 -14.44
C LYS A 205 6.96 -11.01 -14.59
N ARG A 206 5.96 -10.40 -15.24
CA ARG A 206 5.89 -8.94 -15.41
C ARG A 206 4.84 -8.35 -14.47
N PRO A 207 5.13 -7.28 -13.73
CA PRO A 207 4.10 -6.58 -12.97
C PRO A 207 3.08 -5.98 -13.95
N HIS A 208 1.78 -6.21 -13.68
CA HIS A 208 0.70 -5.75 -14.55
C HIS A 208 -0.14 -4.67 -13.88
N ARG A 209 -0.83 -4.98 -12.79
CA ARG A 209 -1.77 -4.05 -12.14
C ARG A 209 -1.72 -4.15 -10.62
N LEU A 210 -1.75 -2.99 -9.97
CA LEU A 210 -2.07 -2.86 -8.54
C LEU A 210 -3.50 -2.32 -8.40
N THR A 211 -4.35 -3.03 -7.65
CA THR A 211 -5.67 -2.56 -7.21
C THR A 211 -5.63 -2.29 -5.71
N VAL A 212 -6.12 -1.13 -5.27
CA VAL A 212 -6.20 -0.75 -3.86
C VAL A 212 -7.67 -0.60 -3.47
N SER A 213 -8.10 -1.41 -2.51
CA SER A 213 -9.43 -1.41 -1.92
C SER A 213 -9.36 -0.91 -0.48
N LEU A 214 -10.16 0.11 -0.15
CA LEU A 214 -10.17 0.75 1.17
C LEU A 214 -11.52 0.50 1.87
N GLY A 215 -11.47 0.22 3.17
CA GLY A 215 -12.64 0.26 4.04
C GLY A 215 -12.93 1.71 4.46
N ASP A 216 -12.44 2.14 5.61
CA ASP A 216 -12.54 3.54 6.05
C ASP A 216 -11.43 4.37 5.38
N ALA A 217 -11.78 5.16 4.38
CA ALA A 217 -10.88 6.11 3.73
C ALA A 217 -11.13 7.51 4.28
N HIS A 218 -10.09 8.15 4.83
CA HIS A 218 -10.29 9.39 5.58
C HIS A 218 -9.20 10.44 5.35
N ILE A 219 -9.55 11.68 5.68
CA ILE A 219 -8.66 12.86 5.74
C ILE A 219 -8.75 13.43 7.15
N TYR A 220 -7.61 13.59 7.83
CA TYR A 220 -7.57 14.27 9.11
C TYR A 220 -7.92 15.75 8.97
N LYS A 221 -8.71 16.30 9.91
CA LYS A 221 -9.19 17.68 9.90
C LYS A 221 -8.05 18.70 9.74
N ASN A 222 -6.91 18.47 10.38
CA ASN A 222 -5.72 19.34 10.30
C ASN A 222 -4.99 19.26 8.94
N HIS A 223 -5.36 18.35 8.04
CA HIS A 223 -4.77 18.23 6.71
C HIS A 223 -5.63 18.82 5.58
N LEU A 224 -6.83 19.33 5.86
CA LEU A 224 -7.77 19.82 4.84
C LEU A 224 -7.17 20.90 3.93
N GLN A 225 -6.37 21.82 4.47
CA GLN A 225 -5.74 22.87 3.68
C GLN A 225 -4.72 22.29 2.69
N GLN A 226 -3.89 21.34 3.13
CA GLN A 226 -2.87 20.67 2.31
C GLN A 226 -3.52 19.80 1.24
N VAL A 227 -4.60 19.10 1.59
CA VAL A 227 -5.41 18.30 0.66
C VAL A 227 -5.99 19.18 -0.44
N ARG A 228 -6.59 20.33 -0.10
CA ARG A 228 -7.08 21.32 -1.08
C ARG A 228 -5.99 21.75 -2.05
N GLN A 229 -4.78 22.05 -1.55
CA GLN A 229 -3.64 22.39 -2.40
C GLN A 229 -3.22 21.23 -3.31
N GLN A 230 -3.25 19.99 -2.79
CA GLN A 230 -2.88 18.81 -3.57
C GLN A 230 -3.88 18.54 -4.71
N MET A 231 -5.19 18.69 -4.45
CA MET A 231 -6.24 18.50 -5.46
C MET A 231 -6.12 19.47 -6.65
N MET A 232 -5.56 20.68 -6.43
CA MET A 232 -5.34 21.67 -7.51
C MET A 232 -4.13 21.33 -8.39
N ARG A 233 -3.28 20.37 -8.01
CA ARG A 233 -2.08 20.02 -8.79
C ARG A 233 -2.41 19.03 -9.88
N GLN A 234 -1.80 19.24 -11.05
CA GLN A 234 -1.88 18.27 -12.15
C GLN A 234 -0.92 17.11 -11.90
N PRO A 235 -1.38 15.85 -12.04
CA PRO A 235 -0.50 14.70 -12.03
C PRO A 235 0.55 14.79 -13.14
N LYS A 236 1.78 14.38 -12.82
CA LYS A 236 2.88 14.30 -13.78
C LYS A 236 2.96 12.89 -14.37
N LYS A 237 3.72 12.73 -15.46
CA LYS A 237 4.07 11.42 -16.00
C LYS A 237 4.69 10.55 -14.91
N LEU A 238 4.26 9.29 -14.86
CA LEU A 238 4.83 8.32 -13.92
C LEU A 238 6.29 8.01 -14.28
N PRO A 239 7.15 7.79 -13.27
CA PRO A 239 8.53 7.37 -13.51
C PRO A 239 8.58 5.89 -13.94
N THR A 240 9.72 5.50 -14.49
CA THR A 240 10.06 4.09 -14.71
C THR A 240 10.80 3.57 -13.49
N LEU A 241 10.39 2.40 -12.98
CA LEU A 241 11.15 1.69 -11.96
C LEU A 241 12.28 0.91 -12.62
N VAL A 242 13.52 1.15 -12.17
CA VAL A 242 14.68 0.36 -12.54
C VAL A 242 15.11 -0.43 -11.31
N MET A 243 15.13 -1.75 -11.43
CA MET A 243 15.62 -2.66 -10.39
C MET A 243 16.90 -3.31 -10.89
N PRO A 244 17.90 -3.59 -10.02
CA PRO A 244 19.13 -4.24 -10.38
C PRO A 244 18.92 -5.68 -10.85
#